data_94e93ecc82bb21ae3365400f3149debb
#
_entry.id   94e93ecc82bb21ae3365400f3149debb
#
_cell.length_a   1.000
_cell.length_b   1.000
_cell.length_c   1.000
_cell.angle_alpha   90.00
_cell.angle_beta   90.00
_cell.angle_gamma   90.00
#
_symmetry.space_group_name_H-M   'P 1'
#
loop_
_entity.id
_entity.type
_entity.pdbx_description
1 polymer ?
#
loop_
_entity_poly.entity_id
_entity_poly.type
_entity_poly.pdbx_seq_one_letter_code
_entity_poly.pdbx_strand_id
1 'polypeptide(L)'
;PASLRKFRDCNSWYHILYQIDTTQSAVQDRITLYVNGEDQGDMATNTGSGISAAVPDQNNAPYQFFDSGDQHQIGRGGSAGSTYFDGSLSHFHYVDGSVVAPTQFGSTDATTGEWKINTSPSYTVGNNGFFVLKDGNSITDQSANSNNFAVAGGTLTKTEDCPSNVFATFNPLDFHS
;
A
#
# COMPACT_ATOMS: atom_id res chain seq x y z
N PRO A 1 -7.31 -11.64 -6.54
CA PRO A 1 -6.02 -11.59 -7.26
C PRO A 1 -4.87 -12.01 -6.33
N ALA A 2 -3.84 -12.66 -6.87
CA ALA A 2 -2.68 -13.10 -6.13
C ALA A 2 -1.42 -12.91 -6.96
N SER A 3 -0.39 -12.31 -6.38
CA SER A 3 0.93 -12.20 -6.98
C SER A 3 1.71 -13.51 -6.81
N LEU A 4 2.55 -13.85 -7.77
CA LEU A 4 3.52 -14.94 -7.64
C LEU A 4 4.77 -14.51 -6.87
N ARG A 5 4.93 -13.22 -6.61
CA ARG A 5 6.06 -12.68 -5.85
C ARG A 5 6.05 -13.20 -4.41
N LYS A 6 7.21 -13.61 -3.94
CA LYS A 6 7.41 -14.06 -2.55
C LYS A 6 8.15 -12.99 -1.78
N PHE A 7 7.54 -12.50 -0.73
CA PHE A 7 8.13 -11.54 0.22
C PHE A 7 8.93 -12.33 1.27
N ARG A 8 10.23 -12.47 1.07
CA ARG A 8 11.09 -13.32 1.92
C ARG A 8 12.08 -12.54 2.76
N ASP A 9 12.34 -11.30 2.38
CA ASP A 9 13.22 -10.42 3.15
C ASP A 9 12.39 -9.69 4.20
N CYS A 10 12.51 -10.16 5.45
CA CYS A 10 11.79 -9.59 6.58
C CYS A 10 12.45 -8.33 7.15
N ASN A 11 13.62 -7.95 6.63
CA ASN A 11 14.35 -6.75 7.06
C ASN A 11 14.24 -5.60 6.06
N SER A 12 13.45 -5.78 5.00
CA SER A 12 13.28 -4.76 3.96
C SER A 12 11.87 -4.22 3.93
N TRP A 13 11.75 -2.94 3.64
CA TRP A 13 10.49 -2.30 3.30
C TRP A 13 10.10 -2.62 1.86
N TYR A 14 8.82 -2.88 1.66
CA TYR A 14 8.22 -3.04 0.34
C TYR A 14 7.19 -1.95 0.12
N HIS A 15 7.32 -1.25 -1.00
CA HIS A 15 6.25 -0.37 -1.48
C HIS A 15 5.24 -1.20 -2.25
N ILE A 16 3.98 -1.21 -1.79
CA ILE A 16 2.87 -1.92 -2.42
C ILE A 16 1.87 -0.89 -2.93
N LEU A 17 1.59 -0.92 -4.22
CA LEU A 17 0.53 -0.11 -4.81
C LEU A 17 -0.48 -1.05 -5.49
N TYR A 18 -1.72 -1.01 -5.00
CA TYR A 18 -2.84 -1.75 -5.56
C TYR A 18 -3.80 -0.77 -6.23
N GLN A 19 -4.04 -0.96 -7.51
CA GLN A 19 -4.90 -0.09 -8.31
C GLN A 19 -6.12 -0.86 -8.80
N ILE A 20 -7.28 -0.19 -8.76
CA ILE A 20 -8.53 -0.67 -9.36
C ILE A 20 -9.01 0.41 -10.32
N ASP A 21 -9.05 0.09 -11.60
CA ASP A 21 -9.60 0.95 -12.66
C ASP A 21 -10.66 0.20 -13.45
N THR A 22 -11.89 0.36 -13.06
CA THR A 22 -13.02 -0.32 -13.71
C THR A 22 -13.37 0.25 -15.08
N THR A 23 -12.78 1.37 -15.50
CA THR A 23 -13.01 1.94 -16.83
C THR A 23 -12.35 1.13 -17.94
N GLN A 24 -11.35 0.30 -17.59
CA GLN A 24 -10.61 -0.51 -18.54
C GLN A 24 -11.51 -1.57 -19.20
N SER A 25 -11.40 -1.66 -20.53
CA SER A 25 -12.19 -2.64 -21.31
C SER A 25 -11.70 -4.07 -21.08
N ALA A 26 -10.39 -4.26 -21.01
CA ALA A 26 -9.81 -5.57 -20.76
C ALA A 26 -9.83 -5.87 -19.25
N VAL A 27 -10.30 -7.07 -18.91
CA VAL A 27 -10.50 -7.47 -17.50
C VAL A 27 -9.19 -7.52 -16.72
N GLN A 28 -8.09 -7.88 -17.36
CA GLN A 28 -6.75 -7.95 -16.75
C GLN A 28 -6.20 -6.58 -16.36
N ASP A 29 -6.64 -5.52 -17.03
CA ASP A 29 -6.13 -4.15 -16.80
C ASP A 29 -6.92 -3.43 -15.69
N ARG A 30 -8.01 -4.03 -15.18
CA ARG A 30 -8.83 -3.42 -14.13
C ARG A 30 -8.23 -3.48 -12.75
N ILE A 31 -7.33 -4.44 -12.53
CA ILE A 31 -6.62 -4.58 -11.26
C ILE A 31 -5.14 -4.71 -11.57
N THR A 32 -4.33 -3.81 -11.02
CA THR A 32 -2.89 -3.84 -11.16
C THR A 32 -2.24 -3.78 -9.77
N LEU A 33 -1.21 -4.58 -9.58
CA LEU A 33 -0.38 -4.60 -8.38
C LEU A 33 1.04 -4.23 -8.75
N TYR A 34 1.57 -3.20 -8.12
CA TYR A 34 2.98 -2.86 -8.20
C TYR A 34 3.68 -3.16 -6.88
N VAL A 35 4.90 -3.68 -6.97
CA VAL A 35 5.80 -3.86 -5.83
C VAL A 35 7.11 -3.16 -6.15
N ASN A 36 7.48 -2.18 -5.35
CA ASN A 36 8.65 -1.35 -5.58
C ASN A 36 8.67 -0.74 -7.01
N GLY A 37 7.51 -0.27 -7.46
CA GLY A 37 7.34 0.32 -8.79
C GLY A 37 7.25 -0.68 -9.95
N GLU A 38 7.50 -1.96 -9.72
CA GLU A 38 7.42 -3.01 -10.74
C GLU A 38 6.01 -3.60 -10.82
N ASP A 39 5.44 -3.64 -12.01
CA ASP A 39 4.18 -4.31 -12.29
C ASP A 39 4.32 -5.83 -12.08
N GLN A 40 3.42 -6.41 -11.32
CA GLN A 40 3.41 -7.84 -11.01
C GLN A 40 2.64 -8.68 -12.04
N GLY A 41 2.25 -8.06 -13.15
CA GLY A 41 1.56 -8.71 -14.26
C GLY A 41 0.07 -8.95 -14.01
N ASP A 42 -0.52 -9.77 -14.85
CA ASP A 42 -1.95 -10.02 -14.88
C ASP A 42 -2.46 -10.65 -13.58
N MET A 43 -3.15 -9.84 -12.80
CA MET A 43 -3.77 -10.27 -11.54
C MET A 43 -5.10 -11.00 -11.74
N ALA A 44 -5.73 -10.85 -12.91
CA ALA A 44 -7.02 -11.48 -13.19
C ALA A 44 -6.89 -12.96 -13.56
N THR A 45 -5.78 -13.32 -14.22
CA THR A 45 -5.52 -14.71 -14.65
C THR A 45 -4.66 -15.49 -13.66
N ASN A 46 -4.03 -14.84 -12.71
CA ASN A 46 -3.26 -15.50 -11.64
C ASN A 46 -4.17 -16.23 -10.64
N THR A 47 -5.06 -17.06 -11.17
CA THR A 47 -6.03 -17.88 -10.44
C THR A 47 -5.40 -19.17 -9.93
N GLY A 48 -4.32 -19.07 -9.17
CA GLY A 48 -3.86 -20.17 -8.35
C GLY A 48 -4.91 -20.50 -7.31
N SER A 49 -5.81 -21.45 -7.60
CA SER A 49 -6.83 -22.01 -6.72
C SER A 49 -7.92 -21.03 -6.24
N GLY A 50 -8.94 -20.82 -7.02
CA GLY A 50 -10.26 -20.45 -6.51
C GLY A 50 -10.58 -18.97 -6.33
N ILE A 51 -9.82 -18.04 -6.89
CA ILE A 51 -10.11 -16.60 -6.80
C ILE A 51 -10.53 -16.04 -8.18
N SER A 52 -11.41 -16.69 -8.87
CA SER A 52 -11.91 -16.19 -10.17
C SER A 52 -13.03 -15.14 -10.07
N ALA A 53 -13.39 -14.70 -8.86
CA ALA A 53 -14.62 -13.94 -8.65
C ALA A 53 -14.41 -12.48 -8.23
N ALA A 54 -13.20 -11.94 -8.27
CA ALA A 54 -12.92 -10.67 -7.60
C ALA A 54 -12.46 -9.52 -8.51
N VAL A 55 -12.56 -9.66 -9.83
CA VAL A 55 -12.31 -8.51 -10.72
C VAL A 55 -13.63 -7.82 -10.99
N PRO A 56 -13.77 -6.52 -10.71
CA PRO A 56 -15.00 -5.78 -10.96
C PRO A 56 -15.39 -5.82 -12.45
N ASP A 57 -16.68 -5.78 -12.73
CA ASP A 57 -17.18 -5.55 -14.08
C ASP A 57 -16.80 -4.15 -14.57
N GLN A 58 -16.73 -3.98 -15.90
CA GLN A 58 -16.41 -2.70 -16.48
C GLN A 58 -17.46 -1.63 -16.08
N ASN A 59 -16.94 -0.46 -15.71
CA ASN A 59 -17.74 0.69 -15.25
C ASN A 59 -18.62 0.40 -14.02
N ASN A 60 -18.31 -0.64 -13.28
CA ASN A 60 -18.99 -0.97 -12.04
C ASN A 60 -18.14 -0.59 -10.84
N ALA A 61 -18.76 -0.06 -9.79
CA ALA A 61 -18.04 0.20 -8.55
C ALA A 61 -17.57 -1.13 -7.95
N PRO A 62 -16.31 -1.22 -7.50
CA PRO A 62 -15.84 -2.42 -6.81
C PRO A 62 -16.66 -2.60 -5.54
N TYR A 63 -17.29 -3.78 -5.41
CA TYR A 63 -18.08 -4.13 -4.25
C TYR A 63 -17.30 -3.93 -2.95
N GLN A 64 -17.87 -3.17 -2.03
CA GLN A 64 -17.43 -3.06 -0.63
C GLN A 64 -16.05 -2.40 -0.37
N PHE A 65 -15.47 -1.72 -1.34
CA PHE A 65 -14.33 -0.86 -1.06
C PHE A 65 -14.82 0.55 -0.72
N PHE A 66 -14.83 0.87 0.57
CA PHE A 66 -15.17 2.19 1.10
C PHE A 66 -16.60 2.67 0.81
N ASP A 67 -17.55 1.74 0.87
CA ASP A 67 -18.97 2.08 0.85
C ASP A 67 -19.38 2.80 2.14
N SER A 68 -20.29 3.75 2.01
CA SER A 68 -20.84 4.47 3.15
C SER A 68 -21.57 3.51 4.11
N GLY A 69 -21.15 3.48 5.36
CA GLY A 69 -21.72 2.65 6.41
C GLY A 69 -20.94 1.38 6.72
N ASP A 70 -19.96 1.01 5.90
CA ASP A 70 -19.09 -0.12 6.17
C ASP A 70 -17.88 0.29 7.02
N GLN A 71 -17.43 -0.62 7.88
CA GLN A 71 -16.21 -0.42 8.64
C GLN A 71 -15.00 -0.82 7.80
N HIS A 72 -14.11 0.14 7.59
CA HIS A 72 -12.82 -0.09 6.92
C HIS A 72 -11.73 -0.26 7.96
N GLN A 73 -10.88 -1.25 7.75
CA GLN A 73 -9.86 -1.62 8.72
C GLN A 73 -8.49 -1.76 8.04
N ILE A 74 -7.47 -1.21 8.68
CA ILE A 74 -6.07 -1.42 8.31
C ILE A 74 -5.47 -2.42 9.30
N GLY A 75 -4.74 -3.42 8.78
CA GLY A 75 -4.08 -4.43 9.61
C GLY A 75 -4.98 -5.57 10.09
N ARG A 76 -6.24 -5.63 9.66
CA ARG A 76 -7.15 -6.73 9.98
C ARG A 76 -7.88 -7.21 8.72
N GLY A 77 -7.94 -8.51 8.51
CA GLY A 77 -8.67 -9.14 7.41
C GLY A 77 -9.91 -9.89 7.89
N GLY A 78 -10.98 -9.80 7.08
CA GLY A 78 -12.21 -10.57 7.24
C GLY A 78 -13.14 -10.10 8.36
N SER A 79 -14.44 -10.38 8.18
CA SER A 79 -15.51 -10.07 9.15
C SER A 79 -15.43 -10.90 10.42
N ALA A 80 -14.81 -12.07 10.38
CA ALA A 80 -14.70 -12.99 11.52
C ALA A 80 -13.56 -12.66 12.52
N GLY A 81 -12.77 -11.64 12.25
CA GLY A 81 -11.87 -11.04 13.23
C GLY A 81 -10.67 -11.85 13.69
N SER A 82 -10.25 -12.85 12.92
CA SER A 82 -9.14 -13.73 13.31
C SER A 82 -7.84 -13.56 12.53
N THR A 83 -7.85 -12.74 11.49
CA THR A 83 -6.67 -12.53 10.65
C THR A 83 -6.12 -11.13 10.88
N TYR A 84 -4.96 -11.05 11.50
CA TYR A 84 -4.27 -9.80 11.79
C TYR A 84 -2.98 -9.74 10.98
N PHE A 85 -2.62 -8.54 10.55
CA PHE A 85 -1.32 -8.28 9.99
C PHE A 85 -0.28 -8.23 11.11
N ASP A 86 0.79 -9.00 10.95
CA ASP A 86 1.93 -8.99 11.86
C ASP A 86 3.13 -8.39 11.11
N GLY A 87 3.46 -7.15 11.44
CA GLY A 87 4.53 -6.41 10.78
C GLY A 87 4.39 -4.91 10.97
N SER A 88 5.24 -4.16 10.26
CA SER A 88 5.24 -2.70 10.28
C SER A 88 4.56 -2.14 9.03
N LEU A 89 3.76 -1.09 9.20
CA LEU A 89 3.12 -0.33 8.12
C LEU A 89 3.51 1.14 8.23
N SER A 90 3.74 1.76 7.11
CA SER A 90 4.06 3.19 7.03
C SER A 90 3.50 3.80 5.75
N HIS A 91 3.20 5.09 5.77
CA HIS A 91 2.75 5.84 4.59
C HIS A 91 1.58 5.17 3.88
N PHE A 92 0.48 4.92 4.61
CA PHE A 92 -0.70 4.31 4.03
C PHE A 92 -1.56 5.37 3.33
N HIS A 93 -1.63 5.28 2.01
CA HIS A 93 -2.41 6.16 1.15
C HIS A 93 -3.63 5.43 0.60
N TYR A 94 -4.78 6.09 0.62
CA TYR A 94 -5.94 5.71 -0.18
C TYR A 94 -6.32 6.88 -1.07
N VAL A 95 -6.38 6.64 -2.37
CA VAL A 95 -6.75 7.64 -3.38
C VAL A 95 -8.08 7.24 -3.99
N ASP A 96 -9.04 8.14 -3.90
CA ASP A 96 -10.41 7.93 -4.39
C ASP A 96 -10.63 8.65 -5.72
N GLY A 97 -11.22 7.92 -6.68
CA GLY A 97 -11.66 8.46 -7.96
C GLY A 97 -10.58 8.74 -8.99
N SER A 98 -9.31 8.36 -8.73
CA SER A 98 -8.24 8.50 -9.72
C SER A 98 -7.19 7.40 -9.60
N VAL A 99 -6.53 7.09 -10.72
CA VAL A 99 -5.38 6.19 -10.77
C VAL A 99 -4.10 7.01 -10.68
N VAL A 100 -3.22 6.66 -9.74
CA VAL A 100 -1.96 7.36 -9.51
C VAL A 100 -0.80 6.45 -9.89
N ALA A 101 0.08 6.94 -10.77
CA ALA A 101 1.23 6.16 -11.22
C ALA A 101 2.18 5.83 -10.05
N PRO A 102 2.84 4.65 -10.06
CA PRO A 102 3.78 4.27 -9.00
C PRO A 102 4.94 5.26 -8.84
N THR A 103 5.31 5.94 -9.90
CA THR A 103 6.37 6.98 -9.90
C THR A 103 6.05 8.21 -9.05
N GLN A 104 4.79 8.42 -8.66
CA GLN A 104 4.43 9.46 -7.70
C GLN A 104 4.88 9.10 -6.28
N PHE A 105 4.92 7.80 -5.97
CA PHE A 105 5.26 7.29 -4.64
C PHE A 105 6.73 6.93 -4.46
N GLY A 106 7.52 6.94 -5.54
CA GLY A 106 8.94 6.64 -5.46
C GLY A 106 9.59 6.50 -6.82
N SER A 107 10.86 6.16 -6.80
CA SER A 107 11.65 5.89 -8.01
C SER A 107 12.75 4.88 -7.72
N THR A 108 13.15 4.15 -8.75
CA THR A 108 14.31 3.25 -8.66
C THR A 108 15.59 4.07 -8.81
N ASP A 109 16.51 3.95 -7.87
CA ASP A 109 17.83 4.53 -7.97
C ASP A 109 18.60 3.89 -9.12
N ALA A 110 19.07 4.70 -10.07
CA ALA A 110 19.73 4.20 -11.28
C ALA A 110 21.09 3.53 -11.00
N THR A 111 21.70 3.83 -9.85
CA THR A 111 23.02 3.29 -9.49
C THR A 111 22.90 2.01 -8.68
N THR A 112 21.99 1.97 -7.72
CA THR A 112 21.85 0.84 -6.78
C THR A 112 20.75 -0.13 -7.17
N GLY A 113 19.79 0.28 -8.00
CA GLY A 113 18.58 -0.49 -8.30
C GLY A 113 17.56 -0.52 -7.16
N GLU A 114 17.80 0.21 -6.08
CA GLU A 114 16.91 0.27 -4.93
C GLU A 114 15.72 1.18 -5.21
N TRP A 115 14.53 0.76 -4.76
CA TRP A 115 13.35 1.62 -4.76
C TRP A 115 13.42 2.60 -3.61
N LYS A 116 13.42 3.90 -3.94
CA LYS A 116 13.40 5.00 -2.98
C LYS A 116 12.01 5.61 -2.90
N ILE A 117 11.45 5.61 -1.71
CA ILE A 117 10.12 6.19 -1.47
C ILE A 117 10.15 7.72 -1.62
N ASN A 118 9.10 8.26 -2.22
CA ASN A 118 8.78 9.68 -2.14
C ASN A 118 7.89 9.90 -0.91
N THR A 119 8.43 10.52 0.11
CA THR A 119 7.73 10.79 1.38
C THR A 119 6.72 11.93 1.31
N SER A 120 6.65 12.61 0.17
CA SER A 120 5.73 13.73 -0.07
C SER A 120 5.15 13.66 -1.49
N PRO A 121 4.43 12.58 -1.82
CA PRO A 121 3.84 12.42 -3.14
C PRO A 121 2.77 13.48 -3.38
N SER A 122 2.66 13.92 -4.65
CA SER A 122 1.67 14.92 -5.07
C SER A 122 0.62 14.27 -5.96
N TYR A 123 -0.62 14.22 -5.48
CA TYR A 123 -1.77 13.69 -6.20
C TYR A 123 -3.07 14.26 -5.62
N THR A 124 -4.18 14.13 -6.37
CA THR A 124 -5.50 14.45 -5.83
C THR A 124 -6.02 13.28 -5.03
N VAL A 125 -6.26 13.47 -3.74
CA VAL A 125 -6.63 12.39 -2.83
C VAL A 125 -8.07 11.89 -3.03
N GLY A 126 -8.95 12.72 -3.60
CA GLY A 126 -10.40 12.46 -3.74
C GLY A 126 -11.16 12.66 -2.41
N ASN A 127 -12.49 12.57 -2.46
CA ASN A 127 -13.33 12.91 -1.29
C ASN A 127 -13.23 11.90 -0.15
N ASN A 128 -13.13 10.61 -0.49
CA ASN A 128 -13.03 9.54 0.49
C ASN A 128 -11.59 9.12 0.76
N GLY A 129 -10.63 9.75 0.07
CA GLY A 129 -9.22 9.43 0.21
C GLY A 129 -8.64 9.90 1.54
N PHE A 130 -7.53 9.30 1.94
CA PHE A 130 -6.83 9.63 3.18
C PHE A 130 -5.33 9.27 3.09
N PHE A 131 -4.57 9.83 4.03
CA PHE A 131 -3.17 9.51 4.23
C PHE A 131 -2.86 9.40 5.73
N VAL A 132 -2.51 8.23 6.20
CA VAL A 132 -2.23 7.93 7.61
C VAL A 132 -0.91 7.18 7.78
N LEU A 133 -0.47 7.01 9.00
CA LEU A 133 0.74 6.28 9.38
C LEU A 133 2.04 6.88 8.82
N LYS A 134 2.05 8.17 8.55
CA LYS A 134 3.29 8.92 8.30
C LYS A 134 3.81 9.46 9.62
N ASP A 135 5.11 9.41 9.82
CA ASP A 135 5.81 10.05 10.92
C ASP A 135 5.11 9.98 12.30
N GLY A 136 5.39 8.97 13.05
CA GLY A 136 4.95 8.89 14.43
C GLY A 136 3.67 8.08 14.68
N ASN A 137 3.30 7.15 13.80
CA ASN A 137 2.11 6.31 13.94
C ASN A 137 0.79 7.08 13.99
N SER A 138 0.72 8.17 13.27
CA SER A 138 -0.51 8.96 13.27
C SER A 138 -1.64 8.21 12.57
N ILE A 139 -2.72 7.98 13.30
CA ILE A 139 -4.01 7.53 12.78
C ILE A 139 -4.85 8.71 12.31
N THR A 140 -4.35 9.93 12.49
CA THR A 140 -4.97 11.15 11.99
C THR A 140 -4.66 11.27 10.51
N ASP A 141 -5.69 11.47 9.72
CA ASP A 141 -5.55 11.73 8.29
C ASP A 141 -4.76 13.03 8.05
N GLN A 142 -3.70 12.91 7.30
CA GLN A 142 -2.81 14.04 6.95
C GLN A 142 -3.14 14.64 5.57
N SER A 143 -4.20 14.15 4.94
CA SER A 143 -4.81 14.82 3.79
C SER A 143 -5.71 15.97 4.25
N ALA A 144 -6.30 16.69 3.30
CA ALA A 144 -7.24 17.76 3.60
C ALA A 144 -8.65 17.25 4.02
N ASN A 145 -8.91 15.93 3.94
CA ASN A 145 -10.26 15.38 4.08
C ASN A 145 -10.68 15.11 5.53
N SER A 146 -9.72 14.98 6.44
CA SER A 146 -9.98 14.65 7.86
C SER A 146 -10.66 13.28 8.06
N ASN A 147 -10.39 12.32 7.21
CA ASN A 147 -10.88 10.93 7.30
C ASN A 147 -10.06 10.15 8.34
N ASN A 148 -10.19 10.52 9.61
CA ASN A 148 -9.40 9.99 10.70
C ASN A 148 -9.78 8.55 11.06
N PHE A 149 -8.78 7.78 11.48
CA PHE A 149 -8.96 6.43 12.01
C PHE A 149 -8.98 6.44 13.54
N ALA A 150 -9.45 5.33 14.11
CA ALA A 150 -9.36 5.05 15.52
C ALA A 150 -8.72 3.68 15.74
N VAL A 151 -7.96 3.51 16.82
CA VAL A 151 -7.45 2.19 17.21
C VAL A 151 -8.61 1.33 17.69
N ALA A 152 -8.98 0.32 16.91
CA ALA A 152 -10.10 -0.56 17.23
C ALA A 152 -9.73 -1.70 18.20
N GLY A 153 -8.44 -2.00 18.33
CA GLY A 153 -7.93 -3.03 19.25
C GLY A 153 -6.41 -3.11 19.21
N GLY A 154 -5.82 -3.71 20.23
CA GLY A 154 -4.38 -3.81 20.37
C GLY A 154 -3.71 -2.49 20.75
N THR A 155 -2.40 -2.45 20.58
CA THR A 155 -1.57 -1.26 20.81
C THR A 155 -0.81 -0.90 19.53
N LEU A 156 -1.02 0.30 19.05
CA LEU A 156 -0.22 0.82 17.96
C LEU A 156 1.10 1.33 18.52
N THR A 157 2.20 0.71 18.15
CA THR A 157 3.53 1.05 18.63
C THR A 157 4.32 1.77 17.53
N LYS A 158 4.86 2.93 17.86
CA LYS A 158 5.81 3.63 17.00
C LYS A 158 7.13 2.87 16.97
N THR A 159 7.69 2.67 15.78
CA THR A 159 9.05 2.20 15.59
C THR A 159 9.89 3.28 14.93
N GLU A 160 11.18 3.31 15.24
CA GLU A 160 12.12 4.24 14.60
C GLU A 160 12.43 3.84 13.15
N ASP A 161 12.27 2.55 12.84
CA ASP A 161 12.45 2.03 11.49
C ASP A 161 11.22 2.35 10.63
N CYS A 162 11.39 3.26 9.69
CA CYS A 162 10.39 3.59 8.69
C CYS A 162 11.07 4.06 7.39
N PRO A 163 10.40 3.97 6.23
CA PRO A 163 10.99 4.30 4.94
C PRO A 163 11.44 5.76 4.79
N SER A 164 10.93 6.67 5.62
CA SER A 164 11.32 8.09 5.61
C SER A 164 12.55 8.39 6.47
N ASN A 165 12.95 7.45 7.34
CA ASN A 165 14.10 7.61 8.20
C ASN A 165 15.36 7.03 7.54
N VAL A 166 16.31 7.89 7.22
CA VAL A 166 17.63 7.47 6.76
C VAL A 166 18.58 7.57 7.93
N PHE A 167 18.90 6.44 8.53
CA PHE A 167 19.89 6.38 9.59
C PHE A 167 21.31 6.29 9.00
N ALA A 168 22.23 7.08 9.53
CA ALA A 168 23.64 6.89 9.27
C ALA A 168 24.06 5.58 9.93
N THR A 169 24.44 4.57 9.15
CA THR A 169 25.01 3.33 9.65
C THR A 169 26.53 3.46 9.68
N PHE A 170 27.14 3.16 10.83
CA PHE A 170 28.58 2.98 10.89
C PHE A 170 28.95 1.71 10.11
N ASN A 171 29.86 1.85 9.15
CA ASN A 171 30.43 0.69 8.50
C ASN A 171 31.39 0.01 9.49
N PRO A 172 31.07 -1.19 10.01
CA PRO A 172 31.93 -1.87 10.99
C PRO A 172 33.25 -2.35 10.39
N LEU A 173 33.42 -2.26 9.07
CA LEU A 173 34.67 -2.60 8.37
C LEU A 173 35.57 -1.39 8.13
N ASP A 174 35.12 -0.18 8.45
CA ASP A 174 35.90 1.05 8.30
C ASP A 174 36.52 1.42 9.65
N PHE A 175 37.55 0.66 10.03
CA PHE A 175 38.41 0.96 11.17
C PHE A 175 39.57 1.83 10.68
N HIS A 176 39.54 3.09 11.00
CA HIS A 176 40.74 3.90 10.94
C HIS A 176 41.61 3.58 12.16
N SER A 177 42.73 2.91 11.90
CA SER A 177 43.81 2.72 12.87
C SER A 177 44.66 3.97 13.03
#